data_b648b7ce2eb1d96d604653599a66f15c
#
_entry.id   b648b7ce2eb1d96d604653599a66f15c
#
_cell.length_a   1.000
_cell.length_b   1.000
_cell.length_c   1.000
_cell.angle_alpha   90.00
_cell.angle_beta   90.00
_cell.angle_gamma   90.00
#
_symmetry.space_group_name_H-M   'P 1'
#
loop_
_entity.id
_entity.type
_entity.pdbx_description
1 polymer ?
#
loop_
_entity_poly.entity_id
_entity_poly.type
_entity_poly.pdbx_seq_one_letter_code
_entity_poly.pdbx_strand_id
1 'polypeptide(L)'
;YGADAVRLFILSDSPPEKDIQWSESGMSSAYKFIQKFWIISQQIQELVKEQNKDDNNEVEVFTNQAIEKINNSLEKFRYNVIIAVFHEIYSFYKKILEQKKNYRNLKFNFKKILIIMMPVLPHLASESLQILGEYDDIKWPDLKQELLQTDEKEIVIQINGKKRNTISIKKGMEEKDVLKYIKESKLVDKYIHKKEIHKIIYVKDKIINLIIK
;
A
#
# COMPACT_ATOMS: atom_id res chain seq x y z
N TYR A 1 -14.68 -22.55 -2.76
CA TYR A 1 -13.86 -21.33 -2.57
C TYR A 1 -12.36 -21.65 -2.39
N GLY A 2 -12.01 -22.81 -1.88
CA GLY A 2 -10.63 -23.22 -1.61
C GLY A 2 -10.06 -22.70 -0.29
N ALA A 3 -8.93 -23.31 0.14
CA ALA A 3 -8.35 -23.07 1.46
C ALA A 3 -7.89 -21.60 1.67
N ASP A 4 -7.27 -21.00 0.67
CA ASP A 4 -6.80 -19.61 0.76
C ASP A 4 -7.96 -18.61 0.94
N ALA A 5 -9.14 -18.88 0.33
CA ALA A 5 -10.30 -18.02 0.52
C ALA A 5 -10.84 -18.09 1.95
N VAL A 6 -10.86 -19.29 2.54
CA VAL A 6 -11.23 -19.48 3.95
C VAL A 6 -10.24 -18.79 4.87
N ARG A 7 -8.92 -18.95 4.64
CA ARG A 7 -7.87 -18.29 5.42
C ARG A 7 -8.01 -16.77 5.34
N LEU A 8 -8.17 -16.22 4.12
CA LEU A 8 -8.32 -14.79 3.91
C LEU A 8 -9.56 -14.24 4.63
N PHE A 9 -10.69 -14.93 4.53
CA PHE A 9 -11.93 -14.55 5.20
C PHE A 9 -11.76 -14.54 6.73
N ILE A 10 -11.26 -15.63 7.31
CA ILE A 10 -11.10 -15.76 8.76
C ILE A 10 -10.15 -14.68 9.32
N LEU A 11 -9.08 -14.37 8.59
CA LEU A 11 -8.04 -13.45 9.06
C LEU A 11 -8.35 -11.97 8.75
N SER A 12 -9.39 -11.68 7.95
CA SER A 12 -9.68 -10.31 7.49
C SER A 12 -10.55 -9.50 8.42
N ASP A 13 -11.53 -10.13 9.05
CA ASP A 13 -12.66 -9.42 9.67
C ASP A 13 -12.31 -8.83 11.04
N SER A 14 -11.56 -9.55 11.84
CA SER A 14 -11.35 -9.19 13.25
C SER A 14 -9.95 -9.54 13.73
N PRO A 15 -9.44 -8.85 14.78
CA PRO A 15 -8.30 -9.33 15.52
C PRO A 15 -8.56 -10.75 16.06
N PRO A 16 -7.52 -11.60 16.22
CA PRO A 16 -7.66 -13.00 16.56
C PRO A 16 -8.36 -13.29 17.91
N GLU A 17 -8.51 -12.27 18.75
CA GLU A 17 -9.19 -12.35 20.04
C GLU A 17 -10.71 -12.24 19.94
N LYS A 18 -11.26 -11.93 18.76
CA LYS A 18 -12.70 -11.75 18.55
C LYS A 18 -13.31 -12.91 17.79
N ASP A 19 -14.53 -13.24 18.13
CA ASP A 19 -15.33 -14.22 17.39
C ASP A 19 -15.59 -13.73 15.95
N ILE A 20 -15.59 -14.71 15.03
CA ILE A 20 -15.87 -14.46 13.62
C ILE A 20 -17.23 -15.04 13.27
N GLN A 21 -18.10 -14.19 12.75
CA GLN A 21 -19.38 -14.65 12.22
C GLN A 21 -19.22 -15.10 10.77
N TRP A 22 -19.61 -16.35 10.49
CA TRP A 22 -19.60 -16.85 9.11
C TRP A 22 -20.49 -16.02 8.19
N SER A 23 -19.98 -15.66 7.01
CA SER A 23 -20.68 -14.86 6.02
C SER A 23 -20.38 -15.35 4.61
N GLU A 24 -21.40 -15.76 3.89
CA GLU A 24 -21.31 -16.13 2.46
C GLU A 24 -20.77 -14.98 1.59
N SER A 25 -21.21 -13.75 1.87
CA SER A 25 -20.75 -12.56 1.16
C SER A 25 -19.27 -12.29 1.42
N GLY A 26 -18.81 -12.49 2.67
CA GLY A 26 -17.40 -12.37 3.05
C GLY A 26 -16.54 -13.42 2.34
N MET A 27 -16.98 -14.68 2.32
CA MET A 27 -16.31 -15.76 1.59
C MET A 27 -16.22 -15.48 0.08
N SER A 28 -17.31 -15.01 -0.52
CA SER A 28 -17.34 -14.63 -1.94
C SER A 28 -16.37 -13.48 -2.24
N SER A 29 -16.28 -12.51 -1.33
CA SER A 29 -15.36 -11.37 -1.46
C SER A 29 -13.89 -11.81 -1.36
N ALA A 30 -13.56 -12.68 -0.41
CA ALA A 30 -12.23 -13.27 -0.27
C ALA A 30 -11.83 -14.06 -1.53
N TYR A 31 -12.71 -14.89 -2.05
CA TYR A 31 -12.47 -15.63 -3.29
C TYR A 31 -12.24 -14.71 -4.50
N LYS A 32 -13.06 -13.67 -4.65
CA LYS A 32 -12.89 -12.66 -5.71
C LYS A 32 -11.55 -11.93 -5.62
N PHE A 33 -11.05 -11.67 -4.39
CA PHE A 33 -9.72 -11.08 -4.22
C PHE A 33 -8.64 -12.00 -4.76
N ILE A 34 -8.68 -13.29 -4.42
CA ILE A 34 -7.71 -14.30 -4.88
C ILE A 34 -7.72 -14.39 -6.42
N GLN A 35 -8.90 -14.47 -7.02
CA GLN A 35 -9.02 -14.48 -8.49
C GLN A 35 -8.40 -13.24 -9.15
N LYS A 36 -8.69 -12.05 -8.60
CA LYS A 36 -8.13 -10.80 -9.12
C LYS A 36 -6.60 -10.75 -8.95
N PHE A 37 -6.09 -11.22 -7.83
CA PHE A 37 -4.65 -11.24 -7.59
C PHE A 37 -3.94 -12.25 -8.49
N TRP A 38 -4.57 -13.39 -8.74
CA TRP A 38 -4.08 -14.39 -9.72
C TRP A 38 -3.93 -13.80 -11.12
N ILE A 39 -4.93 -13.04 -11.59
CA ILE A 39 -4.86 -12.34 -12.88
C ILE A 39 -3.69 -11.36 -12.92
N ILE A 40 -3.47 -10.60 -11.82
CA ILE A 40 -2.30 -9.71 -11.71
C ILE A 40 -1.00 -10.50 -11.82
N SER A 41 -0.88 -11.65 -11.16
CA SER A 41 0.33 -12.48 -11.22
C SER A 41 0.64 -12.94 -12.65
N GLN A 42 -0.36 -13.34 -13.40
CA GLN A 42 -0.20 -13.72 -14.80
C GLN A 42 0.22 -12.51 -15.67
N GLN A 43 -0.42 -11.36 -15.47
CA GLN A 43 -0.10 -10.14 -16.22
C GLN A 43 1.30 -9.61 -15.90
N ILE A 44 1.76 -9.68 -14.65
CA ILE A 44 3.13 -9.33 -14.27
C ILE A 44 4.13 -10.28 -14.92
N GLN A 45 3.85 -11.57 -14.96
CA GLN A 45 4.70 -12.55 -15.66
C GLN A 45 4.90 -12.19 -17.14
N GLU A 46 3.85 -11.75 -17.82
CA GLU A 46 3.97 -11.31 -19.22
C GLU A 46 4.74 -9.98 -19.32
N LEU A 47 4.41 -9.01 -18.47
CA LEU A 47 5.06 -7.70 -18.49
C LEU A 47 6.59 -7.76 -18.28
N VAL A 48 7.07 -8.64 -17.38
CA VAL A 48 8.51 -8.75 -17.11
C VAL A 48 9.33 -9.34 -18.26
N LYS A 49 8.68 -9.94 -19.26
CA LYS A 49 9.32 -10.44 -20.49
C LYS A 49 9.66 -9.32 -21.48
N GLU A 50 9.02 -8.15 -21.36
CA GLU A 50 9.25 -7.01 -22.24
C GLU A 50 10.68 -6.47 -22.06
N GLN A 51 11.30 -6.02 -23.17
CA GLN A 51 12.69 -5.57 -23.17
C GLN A 51 12.89 -4.16 -22.59
N ASN A 52 11.92 -3.28 -22.79
CA ASN A 52 12.00 -1.90 -22.30
C ASN A 52 11.76 -1.86 -20.79
N LYS A 53 12.77 -1.46 -20.03
CA LYS A 53 12.74 -1.40 -18.57
C LYS A 53 12.99 0.01 -18.06
N ASP A 54 12.15 0.45 -17.13
CA ASP A 54 12.27 1.71 -16.40
C ASP A 54 13.22 1.53 -15.21
N ASP A 55 14.15 2.44 -15.01
CA ASP A 55 15.16 2.41 -13.93
C ASP A 55 14.67 3.06 -12.61
N ASN A 56 13.40 3.40 -12.51
CA ASN A 56 12.83 3.95 -11.28
C ASN A 56 12.80 2.91 -10.16
N ASN A 57 13.06 3.34 -8.92
CA ASN A 57 13.06 2.49 -7.73
C ASN A 57 11.71 2.40 -6.99
N GLU A 58 10.64 2.96 -7.54
CA GLU A 58 9.29 3.00 -6.94
C GLU A 58 8.83 1.63 -6.43
N VAL A 59 9.04 0.58 -7.25
CA VAL A 59 8.65 -0.79 -6.90
C VAL A 59 9.47 -1.32 -5.72
N GLU A 60 10.76 -1.01 -5.66
CA GLU A 60 11.63 -1.46 -4.58
C GLU A 60 11.29 -0.78 -3.26
N VAL A 61 11.07 0.53 -3.28
CA VAL A 61 10.62 1.32 -2.12
C VAL A 61 9.30 0.79 -1.58
N PHE A 62 8.30 0.63 -2.46
CA PHE A 62 7.00 0.09 -2.07
C PHE A 62 7.11 -1.32 -1.47
N THR A 63 7.91 -2.19 -2.07
CA THR A 63 8.13 -3.55 -1.58
C THR A 63 8.72 -3.55 -0.17
N ASN A 64 9.73 -2.71 0.10
CA ASN A 64 10.31 -2.60 1.44
C ASN A 64 9.31 -2.07 2.48
N GLN A 65 8.48 -1.10 2.12
CA GLN A 65 7.41 -0.60 3.00
C GLN A 65 6.37 -1.69 3.31
N ALA A 66 6.02 -2.52 2.32
CA ALA A 66 5.12 -3.65 2.50
C ALA A 66 5.72 -4.71 3.44
N ILE A 67 7.02 -5.06 3.25
CA ILE A 67 7.75 -5.99 4.12
C ILE A 67 7.75 -5.49 5.57
N GLU A 68 8.08 -4.21 5.79
CA GLU A 68 8.07 -3.61 7.13
C GLU A 68 6.70 -3.70 7.80
N LYS A 69 5.64 -3.27 7.09
CA LYS A 69 4.27 -3.32 7.60
C LYS A 69 3.84 -4.74 7.97
N ILE A 70 4.20 -5.72 7.14
CA ILE A 70 3.85 -7.13 7.36
C ILE A 70 4.66 -7.71 8.51
N ASN A 71 5.98 -7.47 8.60
CA ASN A 71 6.81 -7.92 9.72
C ASN A 71 6.25 -7.42 11.06
N ASN A 72 6.02 -6.11 11.17
CA ASN A 72 5.45 -5.48 12.36
C ASN A 72 4.04 -6.02 12.73
N SER A 73 3.28 -6.46 11.73
CA SER A 73 1.93 -6.99 11.94
C SER A 73 1.95 -8.46 12.32
N LEU A 74 2.86 -9.26 11.76
CA LEU A 74 3.06 -10.67 12.13
C LEU A 74 3.52 -10.80 13.58
N GLU A 75 4.49 -10.00 14.03
CA GLU A 75 4.97 -9.99 15.42
C GLU A 75 3.85 -9.71 16.44
N LYS A 76 2.85 -8.95 16.02
CA LYS A 76 1.71 -8.52 16.87
C LYS A 76 0.43 -9.31 16.58
N PHE A 77 0.49 -10.38 15.79
CA PHE A 77 -0.66 -11.18 15.36
C PHE A 77 -1.81 -10.35 14.73
N ARG A 78 -1.49 -9.21 14.08
CA ARG A 78 -2.49 -8.32 13.46
C ARG A 78 -2.78 -8.72 12.02
N TYR A 79 -3.37 -9.88 11.82
CA TYR A 79 -3.64 -10.43 10.49
C TYR A 79 -4.59 -9.59 9.65
N ASN A 80 -5.59 -8.96 10.26
CA ASN A 80 -6.48 -8.02 9.57
C ASN A 80 -5.72 -6.83 8.95
N VAL A 81 -4.66 -6.35 9.61
CA VAL A 81 -3.78 -5.30 9.06
C VAL A 81 -2.96 -5.85 7.89
N ILE A 82 -2.47 -7.09 7.97
CA ILE A 82 -1.75 -7.74 6.87
C ILE A 82 -2.64 -7.81 5.62
N ILE A 83 -3.91 -8.14 5.78
CA ILE A 83 -4.85 -8.21 4.66
C ILE A 83 -5.13 -6.83 4.08
N ALA A 84 -5.18 -5.77 4.90
CA ALA A 84 -5.25 -4.40 4.38
C ALA A 84 -4.01 -4.07 3.53
N VAL A 85 -2.80 -4.50 3.95
CA VAL A 85 -1.58 -4.36 3.14
C VAL A 85 -1.68 -5.14 1.82
N PHE A 86 -2.31 -6.32 1.80
CA PHE A 86 -2.52 -7.06 0.55
C PHE A 86 -3.42 -6.30 -0.44
N HIS A 87 -4.41 -5.56 0.03
CA HIS A 87 -5.20 -4.67 -0.82
C HIS A 87 -4.39 -3.48 -1.34
N GLU A 88 -3.48 -2.92 -0.53
CA GLU A 88 -2.53 -1.90 -1.00
C GLU A 88 -1.61 -2.46 -2.09
N ILE A 89 -1.05 -3.66 -1.89
CA ILE A 89 -0.21 -4.38 -2.86
C ILE A 89 -0.99 -4.60 -4.16
N TYR A 90 -2.21 -5.11 -4.09
CA TYR A 90 -3.07 -5.30 -5.25
C TYR A 90 -3.25 -4.00 -6.04
N SER A 91 -3.58 -2.91 -5.36
CA SER A 91 -3.83 -1.61 -5.99
C SER A 91 -2.58 -1.04 -6.63
N PHE A 92 -1.41 -1.22 -6.01
CA PHE A 92 -0.12 -0.78 -6.53
C PHE A 92 0.25 -1.51 -7.83
N TYR A 93 0.21 -2.85 -7.83
CA TYR A 93 0.55 -3.63 -9.03
C TYR A 93 -0.48 -3.46 -10.15
N LYS A 94 -1.76 -3.29 -9.82
CA LYS A 94 -2.78 -2.93 -10.79
C LYS A 94 -2.44 -1.62 -11.52
N LYS A 95 -2.03 -0.59 -10.78
CA LYS A 95 -1.58 0.70 -11.35
C LYS A 95 -0.37 0.54 -12.27
N ILE A 96 0.61 -0.29 -11.90
CA ILE A 96 1.78 -0.60 -12.75
C ILE A 96 1.33 -1.21 -14.09
N LEU A 97 0.42 -2.19 -14.04
CA LEU A 97 -0.12 -2.85 -15.22
C LEU A 97 -0.92 -1.90 -16.12
N GLU A 98 -1.77 -1.05 -15.54
CA GLU A 98 -2.53 -0.04 -16.28
C GLU A 98 -1.60 0.97 -17.00
N GLN A 99 -0.48 1.30 -16.39
CA GLN A 99 0.54 2.20 -16.95
C GLN A 99 1.52 1.47 -17.89
N LYS A 100 1.47 0.15 -17.98
CA LYS A 100 2.40 -0.71 -18.74
C LYS A 100 3.88 -0.42 -18.41
N LYS A 101 4.18 -0.16 -17.16
CA LYS A 101 5.53 0.15 -16.69
C LYS A 101 6.28 -1.12 -16.31
N ASN A 102 7.29 -1.49 -17.11
CA ASN A 102 8.18 -2.59 -16.79
C ASN A 102 9.44 -2.05 -16.10
N TYR A 103 9.43 -2.07 -14.79
CA TYR A 103 10.62 -1.70 -14.00
C TYR A 103 11.68 -2.79 -14.03
N ARG A 104 12.97 -2.40 -14.09
CA ARG A 104 14.11 -3.34 -14.15
C ARG A 104 14.08 -4.38 -13.03
N ASN A 105 13.65 -4.01 -11.85
CA ASN A 105 13.59 -4.87 -10.65
C ASN A 105 12.18 -5.41 -10.34
N LEU A 106 11.22 -5.29 -11.28
CA LEU A 106 9.83 -5.67 -11.08
C LEU A 106 9.68 -7.14 -10.69
N LYS A 107 10.29 -8.06 -11.46
CA LYS A 107 10.24 -9.49 -11.19
C LYS A 107 10.74 -9.84 -9.78
N PHE A 108 11.91 -9.31 -9.43
CA PHE A 108 12.55 -9.58 -8.15
C PHE A 108 11.75 -9.06 -6.95
N ASN A 109 11.16 -7.87 -7.08
CA ASN A 109 10.32 -7.31 -6.02
C ASN A 109 8.97 -8.01 -5.93
N PHE A 110 8.38 -8.41 -7.06
CA PHE A 110 7.14 -9.19 -7.05
C PHE A 110 7.34 -10.56 -6.39
N LYS A 111 8.49 -11.24 -6.62
CA LYS A 111 8.89 -12.44 -5.86
C LYS A 111 8.83 -12.21 -4.35
N LYS A 112 9.42 -11.11 -3.85
CA LYS A 112 9.39 -10.77 -2.43
C LYS A 112 7.97 -10.58 -1.91
N ILE A 113 7.12 -9.89 -2.66
CA ILE A 113 5.71 -9.71 -2.32
C ILE A 113 5.00 -11.06 -2.19
N LEU A 114 5.19 -11.97 -3.15
CA LEU A 114 4.58 -13.30 -3.08
C LEU A 114 5.06 -14.08 -1.84
N ILE A 115 6.34 -13.98 -1.49
CA ILE A 115 6.88 -14.65 -0.30
C ILE A 115 6.22 -14.12 0.99
N ILE A 116 6.07 -12.81 1.15
CA ILE A 116 5.43 -12.23 2.35
C ILE A 116 3.92 -12.48 2.41
N MET A 117 3.30 -12.90 1.32
CA MET A 117 1.90 -13.32 1.29
C MET A 117 1.69 -14.78 1.75
N MET A 118 2.72 -15.63 1.71
CA MET A 118 2.62 -17.06 2.03
C MET A 118 2.00 -17.39 3.41
N PRO A 119 2.24 -16.65 4.50
CA PRO A 119 1.63 -16.94 5.79
C PRO A 119 0.10 -16.93 5.77
N VAL A 120 -0.51 -16.17 4.86
CA VAL A 120 -1.97 -16.04 4.73
C VAL A 120 -2.50 -16.78 3.50
N LEU A 121 -1.86 -16.63 2.35
CA LEU A 121 -2.29 -17.13 1.04
C LEU A 121 -1.22 -18.07 0.43
N PRO A 122 -0.93 -19.23 1.07
CA PRO A 122 0.18 -20.09 0.64
C PRO A 122 0.00 -20.65 -0.77
N HIS A 123 -1.21 -21.06 -1.16
CA HIS A 123 -1.43 -21.69 -2.47
C HIS A 123 -1.34 -20.65 -3.59
N LEU A 124 -2.00 -19.48 -3.43
CA LEU A 124 -1.91 -18.39 -4.39
C LEU A 124 -0.45 -17.92 -4.58
N ALA A 125 0.27 -17.74 -3.48
CA ALA A 125 1.65 -17.29 -3.51
C ALA A 125 2.58 -18.31 -4.18
N SER A 126 2.47 -19.60 -3.80
CA SER A 126 3.28 -20.67 -4.39
C SER A 126 3.06 -20.82 -5.87
N GLU A 127 1.80 -20.84 -6.31
CA GLU A 127 1.43 -20.97 -7.71
C GLU A 127 1.92 -19.75 -8.53
N SER A 128 1.77 -18.55 -7.96
CA SER A 128 2.28 -17.33 -8.59
C SER A 128 3.81 -17.31 -8.69
N LEU A 129 4.53 -17.84 -7.70
CA LEU A 129 5.99 -18.00 -7.78
C LEU A 129 6.40 -19.01 -8.84
N GLN A 130 5.64 -20.10 -8.99
CA GLN A 130 5.90 -21.13 -9.99
C GLN A 130 5.75 -20.57 -11.42
N ILE A 131 4.65 -19.85 -11.72
CA ILE A 131 4.50 -19.23 -13.05
C ILE A 131 5.51 -18.12 -13.30
N LEU A 132 5.98 -17.42 -12.26
CA LEU A 132 7.03 -16.41 -12.36
C LEU A 132 8.42 -17.05 -12.64
N GLY A 133 8.56 -18.38 -12.45
CA GLY A 133 9.82 -19.09 -12.54
C GLY A 133 10.78 -18.80 -11.38
N GLU A 134 10.24 -18.53 -10.19
CA GLU A 134 10.98 -18.07 -9.00
C GLU A 134 10.62 -18.91 -7.75
N TYR A 135 10.25 -20.19 -7.95
CA TYR A 135 9.86 -21.08 -6.85
C TYR A 135 11.05 -21.62 -6.05
N ASP A 136 12.23 -21.64 -6.63
CA ASP A 136 13.45 -22.11 -5.96
C ASP A 136 14.00 -21.05 -5.00
N ASP A 137 14.66 -21.52 -3.93
CA ASP A 137 15.30 -20.68 -2.89
C ASP A 137 14.36 -19.61 -2.28
N ILE A 138 13.23 -20.09 -1.74
CA ILE A 138 12.27 -19.24 -1.04
C ILE A 138 12.82 -18.91 0.35
N LYS A 139 13.23 -17.66 0.54
CA LYS A 139 13.66 -17.09 1.82
C LYS A 139 12.87 -15.85 2.15
N TRP A 140 12.56 -15.67 3.43
CA TRP A 140 11.94 -14.43 3.88
C TRP A 140 12.77 -13.22 3.48
N PRO A 141 12.19 -12.20 2.84
CA PRO A 141 12.97 -11.10 2.30
C PRO A 141 13.52 -10.19 3.39
N ASP A 142 14.80 -9.83 3.25
CA ASP A 142 15.44 -8.84 4.12
C ASP A 142 14.86 -7.44 3.94
N LEU A 143 14.82 -6.69 5.02
CA LEU A 143 14.37 -5.31 5.05
C LEU A 143 15.56 -4.36 4.83
N LYS A 144 15.49 -3.51 3.81
CA LYS A 144 16.48 -2.47 3.55
C LYS A 144 16.07 -1.18 4.24
N GLN A 145 16.71 -0.86 5.36
CA GLN A 145 16.39 0.31 6.20
C GLN A 145 16.53 1.64 5.46
N GLU A 146 17.49 1.74 4.54
CA GLU A 146 17.73 2.94 3.73
C GLU A 146 16.54 3.30 2.83
N LEU A 147 15.75 2.31 2.40
CA LEU A 147 14.57 2.51 1.55
C LEU A 147 13.29 2.83 2.34
N LEU A 148 13.33 2.71 3.65
CA LEU A 148 12.22 3.12 4.52
C LEU A 148 12.27 4.61 4.87
N GLN A 149 13.41 5.23 4.71
CA GLN A 149 13.59 6.67 4.89
C GLN A 149 12.99 7.38 3.66
N THR A 150 11.67 7.40 3.55
CA THR A 150 11.02 8.31 2.62
C THR A 150 11.22 9.72 3.18
N ASP A 151 11.92 10.56 2.42
CA ASP A 151 12.02 12.00 2.70
C ASP A 151 10.64 12.68 2.65
N GLU A 152 9.59 11.93 2.33
CA GLU A 152 8.23 12.40 2.23
C GLU A 152 7.32 11.85 3.34
N LYS A 153 6.44 12.71 3.82
CA LYS A 153 5.40 12.40 4.79
C LYS A 153 4.04 12.84 4.29
N GLU A 154 3.06 11.97 4.44
CA GLU A 154 1.67 12.35 4.23
C GLU A 154 1.16 13.15 5.43
N ILE A 155 0.73 14.37 5.17
CA ILE A 155 0.07 15.20 6.18
C ILE A 155 -1.39 15.42 5.82
N VAL A 156 -2.23 15.50 6.85
CA VAL A 156 -3.65 15.76 6.70
C VAL A 156 -3.90 17.26 6.67
N ILE A 157 -4.62 17.75 5.66
CA ILE A 157 -5.12 19.13 5.62
C ILE A 157 -6.52 19.16 6.22
N GLN A 158 -6.66 20.01 7.25
CA GLN A 158 -7.96 20.33 7.84
C GLN A 158 -8.32 21.78 7.60
N ILE A 159 -9.64 22.02 7.53
CA ILE A 159 -10.22 23.37 7.53
C ILE A 159 -11.29 23.40 8.60
N ASN A 160 -11.11 24.31 9.57
CA ASN A 160 -11.96 24.41 10.77
C ASN A 160 -12.15 23.03 11.46
N GLY A 161 -11.06 22.25 11.60
CA GLY A 161 -11.05 20.94 12.23
C GLY A 161 -11.58 19.78 11.39
N LYS A 162 -12.13 20.02 10.19
CA LYS A 162 -12.62 18.95 9.30
C LYS A 162 -11.56 18.56 8.27
N LYS A 163 -11.23 17.28 8.17
CA LYS A 163 -10.32 16.73 7.13
C LYS A 163 -10.86 17.07 5.74
N ARG A 164 -10.02 17.64 4.89
CA ARG A 164 -10.38 18.03 3.52
C ARG A 164 -9.54 17.34 2.46
N ASN A 165 -8.25 17.15 2.76
CA ASN A 165 -7.32 16.49 1.84
C ASN A 165 -6.15 15.86 2.60
N THR A 166 -5.30 15.13 1.88
CA THR A 166 -4.02 14.63 2.34
C THR A 166 -2.98 14.97 1.26
N ILE A 167 -1.80 15.43 1.65
CA ILE A 167 -0.71 15.75 0.74
C ILE A 167 0.59 15.10 1.20
N SER A 168 1.44 14.73 0.24
CA SER A 168 2.80 14.29 0.50
C SER A 168 3.72 15.52 0.50
N ILE A 169 4.49 15.69 1.56
CA ILE A 169 5.47 16.75 1.74
C ILE A 169 6.82 16.17 2.16
N LYS A 170 7.90 16.88 1.93
CA LYS A 170 9.22 16.50 2.48
C LYS A 170 9.16 16.48 4.00
N LYS A 171 9.72 15.42 4.61
CA LYS A 171 9.83 15.27 6.06
C LYS A 171 10.54 16.49 6.65
N GLY A 172 9.98 17.03 7.71
CA GLY A 172 10.56 18.15 8.43
C GLY A 172 10.30 19.53 7.81
N MET A 173 9.47 19.65 6.76
CA MET A 173 9.09 20.95 6.19
C MET A 173 8.52 21.88 7.26
N GLU A 174 8.88 23.17 7.17
CA GLU A 174 8.35 24.19 8.07
C GLU A 174 6.95 24.65 7.64
N GLU A 175 6.17 25.19 8.57
CA GLU A 175 4.78 25.62 8.37
C GLU A 175 4.61 26.53 7.14
N LYS A 176 5.52 27.46 6.93
CA LYS A 176 5.49 28.43 5.81
C LYS A 176 5.58 27.75 4.46
N ASP A 177 6.48 26.76 4.34
CA ASP A 177 6.72 26.04 3.09
C ASP A 177 5.55 25.09 2.78
N VAL A 178 5.01 24.44 3.80
CA VAL A 178 3.81 23.60 3.67
C VAL A 178 2.62 24.45 3.22
N LEU A 179 2.43 25.62 3.81
CA LEU A 179 1.34 26.53 3.41
C LEU A 179 1.48 27.03 1.98
N LYS A 180 2.71 27.35 1.54
CA LYS A 180 3.02 27.73 0.17
C LYS A 180 2.66 26.60 -0.79
N TYR A 181 3.09 25.37 -0.51
CA TYR A 181 2.80 24.19 -1.31
C TYR A 181 1.29 23.92 -1.43
N ILE A 182 0.53 24.05 -0.32
CA ILE A 182 -0.93 23.90 -0.32
C ILE A 182 -1.60 24.92 -1.22
N LYS A 183 -1.18 26.17 -1.19
CA LYS A 183 -1.72 27.24 -2.04
C LYS A 183 -1.41 27.01 -3.52
N GLU A 184 -0.20 26.62 -3.86
CA GLU A 184 0.23 26.34 -5.24
C GLU A 184 -0.50 25.11 -5.82
N SER A 185 -0.77 24.10 -5.01
CA SER A 185 -1.45 22.85 -5.43
C SER A 185 -2.96 23.04 -5.69
N LYS A 186 -3.56 24.16 -5.29
CA LYS A 186 -5.01 24.47 -5.42
C LYS A 186 -5.97 23.42 -4.79
N LEU A 187 -5.44 22.49 -4.01
CA LEU A 187 -6.20 21.35 -3.45
C LEU A 187 -7.33 21.77 -2.49
N VAL A 188 -7.22 22.95 -1.92
CA VAL A 188 -8.18 23.48 -0.93
C VAL A 188 -8.86 24.78 -1.37
N ASP A 189 -8.62 25.24 -2.58
CA ASP A 189 -9.15 26.53 -3.09
C ASP A 189 -10.67 26.64 -2.94
N LYS A 190 -11.40 25.55 -3.24
CA LYS A 190 -12.86 25.50 -3.10
C LYS A 190 -13.36 25.76 -1.67
N TYR A 191 -12.51 25.61 -0.67
CA TYR A 191 -12.85 25.80 0.73
C TYR A 191 -12.37 27.15 1.27
N ILE A 192 -11.31 27.71 0.67
CA ILE A 192 -10.68 28.97 1.11
C ILE A 192 -11.17 30.17 0.27
N HIS A 193 -11.86 29.91 -0.87
CA HIS A 193 -12.29 30.93 -1.81
C HIS A 193 -13.08 32.06 -1.09
N LYS A 194 -12.57 33.30 -1.16
CA LYS A 194 -13.13 34.51 -0.50
C LYS A 194 -13.08 34.53 1.05
N LYS A 195 -12.29 33.66 1.68
CA LYS A 195 -12.15 33.62 3.14
C LYS A 195 -10.72 33.88 3.55
N GLU A 196 -10.53 34.61 4.65
CA GLU A 196 -9.19 34.86 5.20
C GLU A 196 -8.79 33.77 6.18
N ILE A 197 -7.52 33.37 6.12
CA ILE A 197 -6.95 32.43 7.09
C ILE A 197 -6.66 33.21 8.36
N HIS A 198 -7.45 32.97 9.39
CA HIS A 198 -7.34 33.65 10.67
C HIS A 198 -6.23 33.04 11.56
N LYS A 199 -6.07 31.71 11.52
CA LYS A 199 -5.06 30.98 12.33
C LYS A 199 -4.66 29.70 11.63
N ILE A 200 -3.36 29.35 11.76
CA ILE A 200 -2.82 28.08 11.29
C ILE A 200 -2.39 27.28 12.52
N ILE A 201 -2.73 26.00 12.57
CA ILE A 201 -2.26 25.05 13.57
C ILE A 201 -1.51 23.97 12.81
N TYR A 202 -0.20 23.96 12.94
CA TYR A 202 0.67 23.00 12.27
C TYR A 202 1.31 22.05 13.29
N VAL A 203 1.13 20.77 13.08
CA VAL A 203 1.87 19.71 13.80
C VAL A 203 2.79 19.06 12.78
N LYS A 204 4.08 19.26 12.94
CA LYS A 204 5.13 18.84 12.01
C LYS A 204 4.96 17.38 11.61
N ASP A 205 5.03 17.12 10.31
CA ASP A 205 4.91 15.78 9.70
C ASP A 205 3.60 15.01 9.98
N LYS A 206 2.55 15.69 10.43
CA LYS A 206 1.26 15.05 10.77
C LYS A 206 0.06 15.77 10.18
N ILE A 207 -0.15 17.02 10.53
CA ILE A 207 -1.39 17.72 10.22
C ILE A 207 -1.18 19.22 10.11
N ILE A 208 -1.91 19.84 9.20
CA ILE A 208 -2.09 21.29 9.13
C ILE A 208 -3.58 21.62 9.16
N ASN A 209 -4.00 22.47 10.08
CA ASN A 209 -5.38 22.92 10.22
C ASN A 209 -5.47 24.43 9.98
N LEU A 210 -6.20 24.81 8.95
CA LEU A 210 -6.45 26.20 8.57
C LEU A 210 -7.78 26.65 9.17
N ILE A 211 -7.71 27.61 10.08
CA ILE A 211 -8.92 28.23 10.65
C ILE A 211 -9.27 29.44 9.79
N ILE A 212 -10.39 29.39 9.14
CA ILE A 212 -10.90 30.42 8.23
C ILE A 212 -12.20 31.04 8.81
N LYS A 213 -12.35 32.34 8.53
CA LYS A 213 -13.57 33.10 8.81
C LYS A 213 -14.26 33.52 7.51
#